data_08742d08c10a6d0d6effbb2c4ccdedf4
#
_entry.id   08742d08c10a6d0d6effbb2c4ccdedf4
#
_cell.length_a   1.000
_cell.length_b   1.000
_cell.length_c   1.000
_cell.angle_alpha   90.00
_cell.angle_beta   90.00
_cell.angle_gamma   90.00
#
_symmetry.space_group_name_H-M   'P 1'
#
loop_
_entity.id
_entity.type
_entity.pdbx_description
1 polymer ?
#
loop_
_entity_poly.entity_id
_entity_poly.type
_entity_poly.pdbx_seq_one_letter_code
_entity_poly.pdbx_strand_id
1 'polypeptide(L)'
;MSWLALTLVAFVIFVLVFFVKNRQLNHPALQYPYRLKAPLFSPAERELLEMLQHTVGERYLIFPKVSVADVVEVTAIARRAYWYRATNRIATARFDFVLCDRADLKPVCVINLHDPDTDEEFMDRLCETIGLPQVRLPANAARSYSDVREAIESALQP
;
A
#
# COMPACT_ATOMS: atom_id res chain seq x y z
N MET A 1 6.27 51.64 -40.94
CA MET A 1 5.23 50.62 -41.22
C MET A 1 5.66 49.19 -40.94
N SER A 2 6.95 48.83 -41.04
CA SER A 2 7.49 47.49 -40.75
C SER A 2 7.41 47.04 -39.29
N TRP A 3 7.42 47.93 -38.32
CA TRP A 3 7.35 47.59 -36.88
C TRP A 3 5.96 47.06 -36.47
N LEU A 4 4.90 47.62 -37.05
CA LEU A 4 3.53 47.14 -36.82
C LEU A 4 3.32 45.70 -37.37
N ALA A 5 3.92 45.41 -38.50
CA ALA A 5 3.86 44.07 -39.08
C ALA A 5 4.64 43.05 -38.22
N LEU A 6 5.80 43.43 -37.71
CA LEU A 6 6.61 42.57 -36.83
C LEU A 6 5.91 42.28 -35.48
N THR A 7 5.28 43.29 -34.87
CA THR A 7 4.53 43.09 -33.61
C THR A 7 3.30 42.21 -33.81
N LEU A 8 2.63 42.35 -34.96
CA LEU A 8 1.46 41.53 -35.27
C LEU A 8 1.85 40.07 -35.50
N VAL A 9 2.95 39.80 -36.21
CA VAL A 9 3.46 38.46 -36.42
C VAL A 9 3.90 37.83 -35.06
N ALA A 10 4.61 38.55 -34.21
CA ALA A 10 5.01 38.10 -32.88
C ALA A 10 3.79 37.75 -32.00
N PHE A 11 2.73 38.59 -32.08
CA PHE A 11 1.49 38.33 -31.33
C PHE A 11 0.76 37.08 -31.83
N VAL A 12 0.68 36.87 -33.13
CA VAL A 12 0.07 35.65 -33.71
C VAL A 12 0.84 34.39 -33.29
N ILE A 13 2.17 34.44 -33.33
CA ILE A 13 3.01 33.31 -32.88
C ILE A 13 2.79 33.06 -31.39
N PHE A 14 2.74 34.09 -30.57
CA PHE A 14 2.47 33.96 -29.13
C PHE A 14 1.11 33.31 -28.87
N VAL A 15 0.06 33.75 -29.55
CA VAL A 15 -1.28 33.19 -29.42
C VAL A 15 -1.30 31.73 -29.88
N LEU A 16 -0.64 31.38 -30.98
CA LEU A 16 -0.54 30.01 -31.46
C LEU A 16 0.19 29.09 -30.45
N VAL A 17 1.33 29.54 -29.95
CA VAL A 17 2.09 28.78 -28.93
C VAL A 17 1.27 28.62 -27.66
N PHE A 18 0.58 29.66 -27.22
CA PHE A 18 -0.30 29.61 -26.05
C PHE A 18 -1.45 28.61 -26.24
N PHE A 19 -2.11 28.64 -27.43
CA PHE A 19 -3.18 27.68 -27.74
C PHE A 19 -2.70 26.24 -27.81
N VAL A 20 -1.54 26.00 -28.45
CA VAL A 20 -0.96 24.66 -28.53
C VAL A 20 -0.58 24.13 -27.16
N LYS A 21 0.09 24.95 -26.32
CA LYS A 21 0.42 24.57 -24.93
C LYS A 21 -0.83 24.31 -24.10
N ASN A 22 -1.84 25.15 -24.20
CA ASN A 22 -3.07 24.99 -23.44
C ASN A 22 -3.85 23.72 -23.86
N ARG A 23 -3.85 23.38 -25.16
CA ARG A 23 -4.41 22.12 -25.65
C ARG A 23 -3.63 20.90 -25.15
N GLN A 24 -2.31 20.96 -25.11
CA GLN A 24 -1.48 19.86 -24.60
C GLN A 24 -1.69 19.63 -23.09
N LEU A 25 -1.81 20.70 -22.29
CA LEU A 25 -2.06 20.63 -20.84
C LEU A 25 -3.46 20.11 -20.50
N ASN A 26 -4.44 20.35 -21.38
CA ASN A 26 -5.84 19.94 -21.17
C ASN A 26 -6.19 18.60 -21.84
N HIS A 27 -5.21 17.83 -22.29
CA HIS A 27 -5.50 16.52 -22.86
C HIS A 27 -6.00 15.56 -21.75
N PRO A 28 -7.16 14.90 -21.92
CA PRO A 28 -7.73 14.02 -20.89
C PRO A 28 -6.76 12.95 -20.38
N ALA A 29 -5.89 12.44 -21.23
CA ALA A 29 -4.86 11.47 -20.88
C ALA A 29 -3.78 12.03 -19.93
N LEU A 30 -3.61 13.37 -19.85
CA LEU A 30 -2.69 14.03 -18.91
C LEU A 30 -3.38 14.39 -17.59
N GLN A 31 -4.70 14.60 -17.60
CA GLN A 31 -5.47 14.87 -16.37
C GLN A 31 -5.68 13.61 -15.54
N TYR A 32 -5.86 12.46 -16.18
CA TYR A 32 -6.09 11.17 -15.53
C TYR A 32 -5.23 10.07 -16.18
N PRO A 33 -3.89 10.09 -15.96
CA PRO A 33 -2.97 9.12 -16.57
C PRO A 33 -3.02 7.76 -15.86
N TYR A 34 -4.21 7.26 -15.55
CA TYR A 34 -4.41 6.03 -14.79
C TYR A 34 -4.98 4.93 -15.68
N ARG A 35 -4.56 3.73 -15.41
CA ARG A 35 -5.12 2.51 -16.00
C ARG A 35 -5.31 1.46 -14.94
N LEU A 36 -6.25 0.56 -15.13
CA LEU A 36 -6.43 -0.59 -14.26
C LEU A 36 -5.15 -1.43 -14.26
N LYS A 37 -4.62 -1.71 -13.07
CA LYS A 37 -3.52 -2.67 -12.86
C LYS A 37 -4.13 -4.05 -12.66
N ALA A 38 -3.75 -5.00 -13.47
CA ALA A 38 -4.20 -6.39 -13.34
C ALA A 38 -2.98 -7.31 -13.40
N PRO A 39 -2.99 -8.41 -12.62
CA PRO A 39 -3.94 -8.77 -11.55
C PRO A 39 -3.67 -8.02 -10.24
N LEU A 40 -4.63 -8.06 -9.30
CA LEU A 40 -4.49 -7.44 -7.98
C LEU A 40 -3.45 -8.17 -7.10
N PHE A 41 -3.41 -9.49 -7.19
CA PHE A 41 -2.53 -10.36 -6.43
C PHE A 41 -1.50 -11.05 -7.31
N SER A 42 -0.30 -11.23 -6.79
CA SER A 42 0.68 -12.18 -7.32
C SER A 42 0.18 -13.63 -7.14
N PRO A 43 0.73 -14.59 -7.87
CA PRO A 43 0.36 -16.01 -7.67
C PRO A 43 0.54 -16.48 -6.22
N ALA A 44 1.63 -16.08 -5.56
CA ALA A 44 1.91 -16.45 -4.17
C ALA A 44 0.92 -15.84 -3.17
N GLU A 45 0.54 -14.57 -3.37
CA GLU A 45 -0.46 -13.90 -2.53
C GLU A 45 -1.85 -14.53 -2.71
N ARG A 46 -2.20 -14.89 -3.94
CA ARG A 46 -3.47 -15.55 -4.23
C ARG A 46 -3.58 -16.92 -3.57
N GLU A 47 -2.55 -17.74 -3.71
CA GLU A 47 -2.46 -19.04 -3.06
C GLU A 47 -2.57 -18.91 -1.53
N LEU A 48 -1.85 -17.95 -0.94
CA LEU A 48 -1.94 -17.68 0.49
C LEU A 48 -3.36 -17.25 0.89
N LEU A 49 -4.01 -16.38 0.13
CA LEU A 49 -5.39 -15.96 0.41
C LEU A 49 -6.34 -17.14 0.43
N GLU A 50 -6.25 -18.07 -0.54
CA GLU A 50 -7.05 -19.28 -0.60
C GLU A 50 -6.80 -20.15 0.64
N MET A 51 -5.54 -20.36 1.02
CA MET A 51 -5.18 -21.08 2.24
C MET A 51 -5.74 -20.43 3.51
N LEU A 52 -5.62 -19.12 3.65
CA LEU A 52 -6.15 -18.39 4.80
C LEU A 52 -7.67 -18.49 4.90
N GLN A 53 -8.38 -18.38 3.78
CA GLN A 53 -9.83 -18.53 3.76
C GLN A 53 -10.29 -19.89 4.28
N HIS A 54 -9.58 -20.97 3.90
CA HIS A 54 -9.88 -22.32 4.38
C HIS A 54 -9.43 -22.58 5.82
N THR A 55 -8.34 -21.94 6.26
CA THR A 55 -7.73 -22.22 7.57
C THR A 55 -8.40 -21.44 8.70
N VAL A 56 -8.64 -20.14 8.46
CA VAL A 56 -9.10 -19.20 9.50
C VAL A 56 -10.32 -18.37 9.10
N GLY A 57 -10.78 -18.48 7.84
CA GLY A 57 -11.84 -17.62 7.30
C GLY A 57 -13.20 -17.74 8.00
N GLU A 58 -13.48 -18.85 8.67
CA GLU A 58 -14.69 -18.99 9.49
C GLU A 58 -14.60 -18.18 10.79
N ARG A 59 -13.41 -18.05 11.35
CA ARG A 59 -13.15 -17.42 12.65
C ARG A 59 -12.81 -15.93 12.54
N TYR A 60 -12.06 -15.56 11.51
CA TYR A 60 -11.58 -14.19 11.30
C TYR A 60 -11.99 -13.65 9.95
N LEU A 61 -12.05 -12.32 9.85
CA LEU A 61 -12.11 -11.62 8.56
C LEU A 61 -10.70 -11.35 8.05
N ILE A 62 -10.50 -11.57 6.76
CA ILE A 62 -9.19 -11.44 6.12
C ILE A 62 -9.22 -10.22 5.21
N PHE A 63 -8.41 -9.21 5.54
CA PHE A 63 -8.25 -8.00 4.75
C PHE A 63 -6.89 -8.01 4.05
N PRO A 64 -6.85 -8.06 2.73
CA PRO A 64 -5.61 -8.04 1.98
C PRO A 64 -5.12 -6.61 1.72
N LYS A 65 -3.80 -6.45 1.60
CA LYS A 65 -3.12 -5.21 1.17
C LYS A 65 -3.51 -3.98 1.99
N VAL A 66 -3.59 -4.13 3.31
CA VAL A 66 -3.97 -3.07 4.23
C VAL A 66 -2.77 -2.13 4.44
N SER A 67 -3.00 -0.83 4.32
CA SER A 67 -1.98 0.15 4.68
C SER A 67 -1.65 0.08 6.18
N VAL A 68 -0.37 0.18 6.53
CA VAL A 68 0.02 0.24 7.94
C VAL A 68 -0.63 1.43 8.65
N ALA A 69 -0.81 2.56 7.94
CA ALA A 69 -1.46 3.75 8.47
C ALA A 69 -2.97 3.58 8.78
N ASP A 70 -3.61 2.52 8.25
CA ASP A 70 -5.01 2.20 8.57
C ASP A 70 -5.14 1.40 9.88
N VAL A 71 -4.03 0.79 10.34
CA VAL A 71 -3.97 -0.07 11.53
C VAL A 71 -3.25 0.62 12.68
N VAL A 72 -2.28 1.48 12.37
CA VAL A 72 -1.34 2.07 13.33
C VAL A 72 -1.43 3.59 13.30
N GLU A 73 -1.50 4.19 14.48
CA GLU A 73 -1.49 5.64 14.65
C GLU A 73 -0.13 6.11 15.22
N VAL A 74 0.39 7.22 14.69
CA VAL A 74 1.60 7.83 15.23
C VAL A 74 1.28 8.57 16.53
N THR A 75 1.85 8.12 17.62
CA THR A 75 1.71 8.78 18.92
C THR A 75 2.40 10.15 18.95
N ALA A 76 2.03 11.01 19.91
CA ALA A 76 2.55 12.37 20.01
C ALA A 76 4.09 12.41 20.09
N ILE A 77 4.72 13.08 19.13
CA ILE A 77 6.15 13.29 19.06
C ILE A 77 6.43 14.79 19.19
N ALA A 78 7.29 15.18 20.13
CA ALA A 78 7.59 16.58 20.43
C ALA A 78 8.21 17.36 19.25
N ARG A 79 8.86 16.68 18.31
CA ARG A 79 9.49 17.32 17.14
C ARG A 79 8.73 16.98 15.85
N ARG A 80 8.19 18.01 15.21
CA ARG A 80 7.41 17.92 13.97
C ARG A 80 8.11 17.13 12.85
N ALA A 81 9.42 17.28 12.71
CA ALA A 81 10.19 16.56 11.69
C ALA A 81 10.17 15.03 11.90
N TYR A 82 10.23 14.57 13.14
CA TYR A 82 10.13 13.14 13.46
C TYR A 82 8.72 12.60 13.24
N TRP A 83 7.71 13.40 13.57
CA TRP A 83 6.32 13.07 13.30
C TRP A 83 6.06 12.85 11.82
N TYR A 84 6.50 13.76 10.95
CA TYR A 84 6.37 13.61 9.49
C TYR A 84 7.10 12.37 8.97
N ARG A 85 8.29 12.09 9.48
CA ARG A 85 9.05 10.90 9.06
C ARG A 85 8.32 9.61 9.46
N ALA A 86 7.82 9.53 10.69
CA ALA A 86 7.06 8.38 11.16
C ALA A 86 5.76 8.18 10.35
N THR A 87 5.00 9.27 10.13
CA THR A 87 3.76 9.25 9.35
C THR A 87 4.01 8.79 7.91
N ASN A 88 5.03 9.33 7.24
CA ASN A 88 5.37 8.92 5.88
C ASN A 88 5.79 7.45 5.81
N ARG A 89 6.51 6.95 6.82
CA ARG A 89 6.96 5.57 6.85
C ARG A 89 5.80 4.59 6.94
N ILE A 90 4.82 4.82 7.83
CA ILE A 90 3.63 3.97 7.91
C ILE A 90 2.70 4.13 6.71
N ALA A 91 2.62 5.32 6.10
CA ALA A 91 1.78 5.57 4.93
C ALA A 91 2.27 4.83 3.66
N THR A 92 3.57 4.57 3.56
CA THR A 92 4.17 3.83 2.43
C THR A 92 4.25 2.32 2.64
N ALA A 93 4.17 1.87 3.91
CA ALA A 93 4.23 0.46 4.27
C ALA A 93 2.84 -0.20 4.18
N ARG A 94 2.82 -1.50 3.90
CA ARG A 94 1.59 -2.30 3.80
C ARG A 94 1.78 -3.65 4.44
N PHE A 95 0.71 -4.16 5.03
CA PHE A 95 0.56 -5.56 5.40
C PHE A 95 -0.05 -6.32 4.23
N ASP A 96 0.45 -7.52 3.94
CA ASP A 96 -0.13 -8.35 2.89
C ASP A 96 -1.52 -8.82 3.28
N PHE A 97 -1.69 -9.31 4.51
CA PHE A 97 -2.98 -9.68 5.06
C PHE A 97 -3.08 -9.28 6.53
N VAL A 98 -4.26 -8.81 6.90
CA VAL A 98 -4.62 -8.52 8.30
C VAL A 98 -5.81 -9.38 8.67
N LEU A 99 -5.67 -10.15 9.74
CA LEU A 99 -6.78 -10.89 10.35
C LEU A 99 -7.45 -9.99 11.38
N CYS A 100 -8.76 -9.86 11.28
CA CYS A 100 -9.57 -9.10 12.22
C CYS A 100 -10.61 -10.01 12.88
N ASP A 101 -10.91 -9.75 14.15
CA ASP A 101 -12.04 -10.36 14.82
C ASP A 101 -13.36 -10.01 14.11
N ARG A 102 -14.29 -10.93 14.03
CA ARG A 102 -15.57 -10.72 13.34
C ARG A 102 -16.54 -9.82 14.10
N ALA A 103 -16.40 -9.74 15.41
CA ALA A 103 -17.36 -9.03 16.25
C ALA A 103 -17.11 -7.52 16.25
N ASP A 104 -15.83 -7.10 16.33
CA ASP A 104 -15.46 -5.71 16.51
C ASP A 104 -14.47 -5.18 15.46
N LEU A 105 -14.07 -6.04 14.52
CA LEU A 105 -13.12 -5.74 13.44
C LEU A 105 -11.72 -5.31 13.92
N LYS A 106 -11.37 -5.62 15.16
CA LYS A 106 -10.03 -5.36 15.66
C LYS A 106 -9.00 -6.25 14.97
N PRO A 107 -7.86 -5.69 14.54
CA PRO A 107 -6.72 -6.48 14.08
C PRO A 107 -6.22 -7.39 15.20
N VAL A 108 -6.10 -8.69 14.91
CA VAL A 108 -5.62 -9.70 15.85
C VAL A 108 -4.30 -10.31 15.43
N CYS A 109 -4.00 -10.29 14.14
CA CYS A 109 -2.75 -10.82 13.60
C CYS A 109 -2.49 -10.22 12.21
N VAL A 110 -1.23 -10.02 11.87
CA VAL A 110 -0.81 -9.70 10.50
C VAL A 110 -0.02 -10.86 9.90
N ILE A 111 -0.19 -11.06 8.61
CA ILE A 111 0.50 -12.10 7.87
C ILE A 111 1.17 -11.44 6.68
N ASN A 112 2.48 -11.57 6.59
CA ASN A 112 3.28 -11.03 5.51
C ASN A 112 4.04 -12.15 4.80
N LEU A 113 4.16 -12.03 3.49
CA LEU A 113 5.09 -12.82 2.70
C LEU A 113 6.49 -12.24 2.86
N HIS A 114 7.48 -13.13 2.92
CA HIS A 114 8.87 -12.68 2.87
C HIS A 114 9.15 -12.01 1.52
N ASP A 115 9.55 -10.74 1.58
CA ASP A 115 9.91 -9.94 0.41
C ASP A 115 11.20 -9.18 0.73
N PRO A 116 12.33 -9.50 0.03
CA PRO A 116 13.60 -8.84 0.27
C PRO A 116 13.59 -7.32 0.00
N ASP A 117 12.61 -6.82 -0.75
CA ASP A 117 12.46 -5.38 -1.05
C ASP A 117 11.68 -4.63 0.04
N THR A 118 11.11 -5.34 1.02
CA THR A 118 10.38 -4.75 2.14
C THR A 118 11.32 -4.50 3.32
N ASP A 119 11.12 -3.38 4.02
CA ASP A 119 11.83 -3.06 5.28
C ASP A 119 11.28 -3.93 6.43
N GLU A 120 11.70 -5.20 6.42
CA GLU A 120 11.22 -6.23 7.35
C GLU A 120 11.56 -5.90 8.80
N GLU A 121 12.75 -5.33 9.05
CA GLU A 121 13.16 -4.93 10.41
C GLU A 121 12.21 -3.88 10.99
N PHE A 122 11.78 -2.95 10.16
CA PHE A 122 10.79 -1.95 10.59
C PHE A 122 9.46 -2.59 10.93
N MET A 123 8.98 -3.51 10.10
CA MET A 123 7.70 -4.17 10.30
C MET A 123 7.70 -5.02 11.58
N ASP A 124 8.80 -5.74 11.84
CA ASP A 124 8.96 -6.53 13.06
C ASP A 124 8.91 -5.66 14.32
N ARG A 125 9.73 -4.62 14.36
CA ARG A 125 9.75 -3.70 15.50
C ARG A 125 8.43 -2.96 15.70
N LEU A 126 7.76 -2.61 14.60
CA LEU A 126 6.45 -1.97 14.65
C LEU A 126 5.43 -2.89 15.31
N CYS A 127 5.29 -4.12 14.80
CA CYS A 127 4.34 -5.11 15.32
C CYS A 127 4.62 -5.45 16.78
N GLU A 128 5.89 -5.62 17.17
CA GLU A 128 6.30 -5.82 18.55
C GLU A 128 5.90 -4.62 19.44
N THR A 129 6.15 -3.39 18.96
CA THR A 129 5.85 -2.15 19.72
C THR A 129 4.36 -1.97 19.99
N ILE A 130 3.51 -2.33 19.02
CA ILE A 130 2.04 -2.19 19.15
C ILE A 130 1.38 -3.44 19.75
N GLY A 131 2.16 -4.50 20.00
CA GLY A 131 1.65 -5.77 20.53
C GLY A 131 0.73 -6.51 19.54
N LEU A 132 0.94 -6.33 18.23
CA LEU A 132 0.18 -7.03 17.20
C LEU A 132 0.96 -8.25 16.70
N PRO A 133 0.46 -9.48 16.93
CA PRO A 133 1.11 -10.70 16.45
C PRO A 133 1.36 -10.66 14.95
N GLN A 134 2.56 -11.10 14.54
CA GLN A 134 2.95 -11.18 13.15
C GLN A 134 3.40 -12.58 12.78
N VAL A 135 2.89 -13.06 11.65
CA VAL A 135 3.35 -14.29 10.98
C VAL A 135 4.03 -13.92 9.69
N ARG A 136 5.25 -14.40 9.48
CA ARG A 136 5.97 -14.24 8.22
C ARG A 136 6.10 -15.59 7.54
N LEU A 137 5.65 -15.64 6.29
CA LEU A 137 5.65 -16.85 5.49
C LEU A 137 6.57 -16.66 4.26
N PRO A 138 7.37 -17.67 3.93
CA PRO A 138 8.21 -17.60 2.73
C PRO A 138 7.35 -17.55 1.46
N ALA A 139 7.71 -16.71 0.49
CA ALA A 139 6.97 -16.58 -0.76
C ALA A 139 7.04 -17.84 -1.65
N ASN A 140 8.13 -18.61 -1.56
CA ASN A 140 8.48 -19.70 -2.49
C ASN A 140 8.36 -21.11 -1.88
N ALA A 141 7.95 -21.27 -0.64
CA ALA A 141 7.81 -22.59 -0.04
C ALA A 141 6.47 -23.22 -0.45
N ALA A 142 6.50 -24.50 -0.82
CA ALA A 142 5.31 -25.33 -0.86
C ALA A 142 4.72 -25.35 0.55
N ARG A 143 3.70 -24.52 0.79
CA ARG A 143 3.06 -24.36 2.09
C ARG A 143 1.97 -25.40 2.22
N SER A 144 1.96 -26.07 3.35
CA SER A 144 0.84 -26.91 3.68
C SER A 144 -0.20 -26.10 4.49
N TYR A 145 -1.47 -26.49 4.39
CA TYR A 145 -2.53 -25.90 5.23
C TYR A 145 -2.26 -26.06 6.71
N SER A 146 -1.60 -27.16 7.11
CA SER A 146 -1.20 -27.41 8.50
C SER A 146 -0.17 -26.42 8.98
N ASP A 147 0.85 -26.11 8.17
CA ASP A 147 1.93 -25.21 8.55
C ASP A 147 1.43 -23.77 8.73
N VAL A 148 0.56 -23.33 7.81
CA VAL A 148 -0.08 -22.00 7.91
C VAL A 148 -0.96 -21.90 9.15
N ARG A 149 -1.75 -22.95 9.43
CA ARG A 149 -2.59 -23.00 10.63
C ARG A 149 -1.75 -22.96 11.91
N GLU A 150 -0.74 -23.81 12.01
CA GLU A 150 0.13 -23.90 13.19
C GLU A 150 0.84 -22.57 13.44
N ALA A 151 1.35 -21.92 12.40
CA ALA A 151 1.99 -20.62 12.51
C ALA A 151 1.02 -19.54 13.03
N ILE A 152 -0.21 -19.50 12.55
CA ILE A 152 -1.22 -18.55 13.01
C ILE A 152 -1.69 -18.86 14.43
N GLU A 153 -1.98 -20.11 14.74
CA GLU A 153 -2.41 -20.52 16.07
C GLU A 153 -1.30 -20.26 17.11
N SER A 154 -0.03 -20.49 16.76
CA SER A 154 1.11 -20.16 17.62
C SER A 154 1.25 -18.66 17.86
N ALA A 155 1.01 -17.82 16.85
CA ALA A 155 1.08 -16.37 16.97
C ALA A 155 -0.09 -15.77 17.78
N LEU A 156 -1.24 -16.44 17.78
CA LEU A 156 -2.44 -16.01 18.50
C LEU A 156 -2.55 -16.57 19.93
N GLN A 157 -1.63 -17.46 20.32
CA GLN A 157 -1.54 -17.91 21.71
C GLN A 157 -0.86 -16.81 22.54
N PRO A 158 -1.46 -16.41 23.67
CA PRO A 158 -0.90 -15.37 24.56
C PRO A 158 0.37 -15.82 25.26
#